data_06ba572c45fc182c3cf9edf004f78ff6
#
_entry.id   06ba572c45fc182c3cf9edf004f78ff6
#
_cell.length_a   1.000
_cell.length_b   1.000
_cell.length_c   1.000
_cell.angle_alpha   90.00
_cell.angle_beta   90.00
_cell.angle_gamma   90.00
#
_symmetry.space_group_name_H-M   'P 1'
#
loop_
_entity.id
_entity.type
_entity.pdbx_description
1 polymer ?
#
loop_
_entity_poly.entity_id
_entity_poly.type
_entity_poly.pdbx_seq_one_letter_code
_entity_poly.pdbx_strand_id
1 'polypeptide(L)'
;GEKGFKRLWKEGRVFHNAEYTFCGIDRASAIAAIYSGTTPSMNGIISQRWMDASTLRPVNSTDDTAFMGYYTDQTVAPTKLLTSTIADELKIATQGKGLVYAIAPDCDAALFAAGHAGNAAFWLNPNTGKWSGTTYYGEFPWWASQYNDRQAIDFRIAGMTWEPIFPRGMYTFLPDWRDMLFKYKFDDDRSNKYRRFIASPFVNDEVNALAEEALNKSSIGMDDITDLLALTYYAGNYAHKSVQECTMEIQDTYVRLDRSIADLLEVLDKKVGLQNVLIFVTSTGYIDSESPDSGLYKVPGGEFYLNRCAALLNMYLMATYGEGKYVEAHHNQQIYLNHKLLEKKELNLAEIQQKSAEFLMQFSGVNEAYSANRLLLGSWTPEIYKIRNGYHRKRSGDLVIDVLPGWTIVNENGGDNKVVRHSYIPSPLIFMGHSVKPAIIQTPVTIDHIAPTLAHFMRIRAPNACTSAPITDLR
;
A
#
# COMPACT_ATOMS: atom_id res chain seq x y z
N GLY A 1 -2.71 -10.00 22.34
CA GLY A 1 -2.86 -9.78 23.81
C GLY A 1 -4.09 -8.94 24.13
N GLU A 2 -4.38 -8.79 25.40
CA GLU A 2 -5.59 -8.07 25.87
C GLU A 2 -5.55 -6.56 25.59
N LYS A 3 -4.37 -5.97 25.47
CA LYS A 3 -4.15 -4.52 25.39
C LYS A 3 -3.95 -4.00 23.97
N GLY A 4 -3.73 -4.85 22.98
CA GLY A 4 -3.54 -4.52 21.58
C GLY A 4 -4.79 -4.74 20.75
N PHE A 5 -4.76 -5.65 19.79
CA PHE A 5 -5.89 -5.94 18.90
C PHE A 5 -7.19 -6.26 19.63
N LYS A 6 -7.11 -7.01 20.75
CA LYS A 6 -8.31 -7.35 21.52
C LYS A 6 -8.94 -6.13 22.18
N ARG A 7 -8.14 -5.14 22.57
CA ARG A 7 -8.64 -3.86 23.07
C ARG A 7 -9.33 -3.07 21.95
N LEU A 8 -8.67 -2.94 20.80
CA LEU A 8 -9.27 -2.31 19.61
C LEU A 8 -10.61 -2.95 19.24
N TRP A 9 -10.70 -4.27 19.32
CA TRP A 9 -11.93 -5.00 19.02
C TRP A 9 -13.04 -4.79 20.04
N LYS A 10 -12.71 -4.73 21.32
CA LYS A 10 -13.69 -4.57 22.41
C LYS A 10 -14.16 -3.13 22.59
N GLU A 11 -13.25 -2.18 22.47
CA GLU A 11 -13.53 -0.76 22.73
C GLU A 11 -13.82 0.02 21.45
N GLY A 12 -13.58 -0.58 20.29
CA GLY A 12 -13.77 0.03 18.99
C GLY A 12 -15.10 -0.29 18.32
N ARG A 13 -15.40 0.48 17.29
CA ARG A 13 -16.44 0.20 16.32
C ARG A 13 -15.83 -0.52 15.13
N VAL A 14 -16.14 -1.80 15.02
CA VAL A 14 -15.49 -2.76 14.10
C VAL A 14 -16.39 -3.01 12.90
N PHE A 15 -15.87 -2.80 11.71
CA PHE A 15 -16.54 -3.13 10.45
C PHE A 15 -15.96 -4.42 9.90
N HIS A 16 -16.78 -5.47 9.85
CA HIS A 16 -16.37 -6.78 9.38
C HIS A 16 -16.19 -6.85 7.86
N ASN A 17 -16.95 -6.06 7.13
CA ASN A 17 -17.05 -6.12 5.67
C ASN A 17 -16.56 -4.82 5.05
N ALA A 18 -15.27 -4.50 5.24
CA ALA A 18 -14.62 -3.41 4.53
C ALA A 18 -13.80 -3.96 3.37
N GLU A 19 -13.89 -3.34 2.18
CA GLU A 19 -13.13 -3.77 1.01
C GLU A 19 -12.62 -2.59 0.18
N TYR A 20 -11.63 -2.87 -0.65
CA TYR A 20 -11.16 -1.96 -1.68
C TYR A 20 -12.06 -2.02 -2.91
N THR A 21 -12.32 -0.88 -3.52
CA THR A 21 -13.19 -0.72 -4.70
C THR A 21 -12.43 -0.83 -6.03
N PHE A 22 -11.15 -1.18 -6.01
CA PHE A 22 -10.32 -1.32 -7.21
C PHE A 22 -9.43 -2.56 -7.16
N CYS A 23 -8.96 -3.00 -8.33
CA CYS A 23 -8.03 -4.11 -8.49
C CYS A 23 -6.58 -3.64 -8.49
N GLY A 24 -5.64 -4.58 -8.31
CA GLY A 24 -4.21 -4.28 -8.38
C GLY A 24 -3.69 -3.52 -7.15
N ILE A 25 -4.28 -3.77 -5.99
CA ILE A 25 -3.93 -3.10 -4.73
C ILE A 25 -2.47 -3.38 -4.39
N ASP A 26 -1.72 -2.32 -4.17
CA ASP A 26 -0.42 -2.33 -3.51
C ASP A 26 -0.37 -1.25 -2.42
N ARG A 27 0.74 -1.15 -1.70
CA ARG A 27 0.86 -0.21 -0.59
C ARG A 27 0.62 1.24 -1.02
N ALA A 28 1.20 1.69 -2.13
CA ALA A 28 1.07 3.07 -2.58
C ALA A 28 -0.37 3.42 -2.96
N SER A 29 -1.02 2.59 -3.78
CA SER A 29 -2.40 2.79 -4.20
C SER A 29 -3.38 2.70 -3.03
N ALA A 30 -3.11 1.80 -2.07
CA ALA A 30 -3.94 1.65 -0.88
C ALA A 30 -3.85 2.88 0.04
N ILE A 31 -2.65 3.35 0.39
CA ILE A 31 -2.46 4.54 1.23
C ILE A 31 -3.07 5.78 0.56
N ALA A 32 -2.83 5.97 -0.74
CA ALA A 32 -3.43 7.07 -1.48
C ALA A 32 -4.97 7.03 -1.42
N ALA A 33 -5.58 5.85 -1.57
CA ALA A 33 -7.04 5.69 -1.49
C ALA A 33 -7.59 5.95 -0.09
N ILE A 34 -6.92 5.45 0.96
CA ILE A 34 -7.32 5.66 2.37
C ILE A 34 -7.38 7.17 2.69
N TYR A 35 -6.32 7.91 2.38
CA TYR A 35 -6.21 9.31 2.77
C TYR A 35 -6.89 10.29 1.82
N SER A 36 -7.06 9.94 0.54
CA SER A 36 -7.82 10.77 -0.42
C SER A 36 -9.31 10.46 -0.49
N GLY A 37 -9.74 9.30 0.02
CA GLY A 37 -11.14 8.85 -0.05
C GLY A 37 -11.63 8.61 -1.47
N THR A 38 -10.74 8.27 -2.39
CA THR A 38 -11.07 7.99 -3.79
C THR A 38 -10.12 6.95 -4.40
N THR A 39 -10.40 6.53 -5.62
CA THR A 39 -9.73 5.43 -6.30
C THR A 39 -8.55 5.91 -7.16
N PRO A 40 -7.64 5.01 -7.58
CA PRO A 40 -6.54 5.34 -8.47
C PRO A 40 -6.93 6.03 -9.77
N SER A 41 -8.11 5.75 -10.30
CA SER A 41 -8.64 6.42 -11.50
C SER A 41 -8.76 7.94 -11.33
N MET A 42 -8.95 8.42 -10.11
CA MET A 42 -9.08 9.82 -9.76
C MET A 42 -7.81 10.39 -9.11
N ASN A 43 -7.28 9.70 -8.10
CA ASN A 43 -6.10 10.19 -7.37
C ASN A 43 -4.78 9.99 -8.13
N GLY A 44 -4.77 9.15 -9.16
CA GLY A 44 -3.65 8.93 -10.06
C GLY A 44 -2.57 7.96 -9.54
N ILE A 45 -2.64 7.48 -8.32
CA ILE A 45 -1.68 6.52 -7.77
C ILE A 45 -2.15 5.10 -8.10
N ILE A 46 -1.79 4.63 -9.29
CA ILE A 46 -2.23 3.32 -9.78
C ILE A 46 -1.43 2.15 -9.19
N SER A 47 -0.21 2.40 -8.74
CA SER A 47 0.68 1.42 -8.10
C SER A 47 1.92 2.13 -7.53
N GLN A 48 2.80 1.39 -6.87
CA GLN A 48 4.11 1.89 -6.43
C GLN A 48 4.98 2.35 -7.61
N ARG A 49 4.83 1.70 -8.77
CA ARG A 49 5.61 1.94 -9.96
C ARG A 49 4.76 1.70 -11.21
N TRP A 50 4.89 2.56 -12.20
CA TRP A 50 4.26 2.38 -13.52
C TRP A 50 5.18 2.82 -14.65
N MET A 51 4.78 2.58 -15.89
CA MET A 51 5.50 3.09 -17.07
C MET A 51 5.02 4.51 -17.37
N ASP A 52 5.95 5.45 -17.41
CA ASP A 52 5.65 6.80 -17.91
C ASP A 52 5.39 6.73 -19.42
N ALA A 53 4.21 7.17 -19.84
CA ALA A 53 3.78 7.05 -21.24
C ALA A 53 4.60 7.94 -22.20
N SER A 54 5.24 8.99 -21.71
CA SER A 54 6.04 9.90 -22.54
C SER A 54 7.48 9.42 -22.71
N THR A 55 8.08 8.89 -21.67
CA THR A 55 9.48 8.43 -21.65
C THR A 55 9.62 6.93 -21.86
N LEU A 56 8.54 6.17 -21.69
CA LEU A 56 8.49 4.70 -21.71
C LEU A 56 9.50 4.08 -20.71
N ARG A 57 9.73 4.77 -19.62
CA ARG A 57 10.58 4.31 -18.52
C ARG A 57 9.73 4.09 -17.26
N PRO A 58 10.10 3.09 -16.46
CA PRO A 58 9.44 2.91 -15.18
C PRO A 58 9.76 4.08 -14.24
N VAL A 59 8.71 4.61 -13.61
CA VAL A 59 8.80 5.67 -12.60
C VAL A 59 8.13 5.22 -11.31
N ASN A 60 8.70 5.59 -10.18
CA ASN A 60 8.06 5.33 -8.89
C ASN A 60 7.00 6.41 -8.63
N SER A 61 5.98 6.05 -7.89
CA SER A 61 4.87 6.94 -7.54
C SER A 61 5.28 8.19 -6.78
N THR A 62 6.46 8.17 -6.17
CA THR A 62 6.99 9.26 -5.36
C THR A 62 8.14 10.03 -6.01
N ASP A 63 8.68 9.58 -7.14
CA ASP A 63 9.83 10.22 -7.79
C ASP A 63 9.52 11.68 -8.18
N ASP A 64 10.33 12.62 -7.69
CA ASP A 64 10.28 14.02 -8.06
C ASP A 64 11.66 14.68 -7.87
N THR A 65 12.34 14.96 -8.96
CA THR A 65 13.70 15.51 -8.96
C THR A 65 13.80 16.95 -8.48
N ALA A 66 12.68 17.65 -8.28
CA ALA A 66 12.66 19.02 -7.75
C ALA A 66 12.95 19.09 -6.25
N PHE A 67 12.84 17.97 -5.53
CA PHE A 67 12.97 17.92 -4.08
C PHE A 67 14.05 16.94 -3.64
N MET A 68 14.97 17.42 -2.81
CA MET A 68 16.06 16.61 -2.27
C MET A 68 15.61 15.84 -1.03
N GLY A 69 16.27 14.71 -0.78
CA GLY A 69 16.07 13.95 0.45
C GLY A 69 16.91 14.46 1.62
N TYR A 70 16.38 14.31 2.83
CA TYR A 70 17.15 14.37 4.07
C TYR A 70 17.53 12.96 4.48
N TYR A 71 18.79 12.71 4.77
CA TYR A 71 19.33 11.39 5.14
C TYR A 71 19.11 10.28 4.10
N THR A 72 18.89 10.66 2.86
CA THR A 72 18.71 9.76 1.72
C THR A 72 19.10 10.45 0.42
N ASP A 73 19.51 9.66 -0.58
CA ASP A 73 19.78 10.15 -1.94
C ASP A 73 18.50 10.19 -2.81
N GLN A 74 17.36 9.72 -2.27
CA GLN A 74 16.10 9.75 -3.00
C GLN A 74 15.61 11.19 -3.19
N THR A 75 15.12 11.47 -4.39
CA THR A 75 14.44 12.72 -4.73
C THR A 75 12.96 12.44 -4.87
N VAL A 76 12.19 12.80 -3.87
CA VAL A 76 10.80 12.34 -3.74
C VAL A 76 9.86 13.40 -3.18
N ALA A 77 8.61 13.35 -3.62
CA ALA A 77 7.52 14.19 -3.14
C ALA A 77 6.16 13.54 -3.44
N PRO A 78 5.06 13.98 -2.82
CA PRO A 78 3.72 13.46 -3.09
C PRO A 78 3.07 14.06 -4.36
N THR A 79 3.80 14.76 -5.21
CA THR A 79 3.30 15.55 -6.34
C THR A 79 2.54 14.76 -7.41
N LYS A 80 2.77 13.45 -7.48
CA LYS A 80 2.01 12.58 -8.38
C LYS A 80 0.62 12.21 -7.86
N LEU A 81 0.32 12.46 -6.59
CA LEU A 81 -1.04 12.39 -6.04
C LEU A 81 -1.85 13.58 -6.55
N LEU A 82 -2.91 13.33 -7.33
CA LEU A 82 -3.64 14.36 -8.08
C LEU A 82 -4.81 15.00 -7.32
N THR A 83 -5.09 14.50 -6.12
CA THR A 83 -6.24 14.93 -5.30
C THR A 83 -5.79 15.31 -3.91
N SER A 84 -6.59 16.12 -3.21
CA SER A 84 -6.32 16.41 -1.80
C SER A 84 -6.51 15.17 -0.93
N THR A 85 -5.89 15.19 0.24
CA THR A 85 -6.03 14.19 1.28
C THR A 85 -6.73 14.77 2.49
N ILE A 86 -7.12 13.90 3.44
CA ILE A 86 -7.68 14.35 4.72
C ILE A 86 -6.67 15.20 5.51
N ALA A 87 -5.37 14.94 5.34
CA ALA A 87 -4.30 15.76 5.90
C ALA A 87 -4.30 17.19 5.33
N ASP A 88 -4.48 17.31 4.02
CA ASP A 88 -4.55 18.61 3.33
C ASP A 88 -5.77 19.41 3.79
N GLU A 89 -6.92 18.77 3.86
CA GLU A 89 -8.16 19.43 4.32
C GLU A 89 -8.08 19.84 5.79
N LEU A 90 -7.41 19.07 6.64
CA LEU A 90 -7.13 19.45 8.02
C LEU A 90 -6.26 20.70 8.09
N LYS A 91 -5.19 20.76 7.29
CA LYS A 91 -4.32 21.93 7.22
C LYS A 91 -5.07 23.18 6.77
N ILE A 92 -5.95 23.05 5.77
CA ILE A 92 -6.80 24.14 5.31
C ILE A 92 -7.75 24.61 6.43
N ALA A 93 -8.45 23.67 7.06
CA ALA A 93 -9.44 23.97 8.09
C ALA A 93 -8.83 24.62 9.34
N THR A 94 -7.61 24.26 9.68
CA THR A 94 -6.85 24.82 10.81
C THR A 94 -5.99 26.03 10.44
N GLN A 95 -6.09 26.54 9.21
CA GLN A 95 -5.25 27.62 8.70
C GLN A 95 -3.74 27.38 8.88
N GLY A 96 -3.32 26.13 8.64
CA GLY A 96 -1.94 25.70 8.77
C GLY A 96 -1.46 25.40 10.19
N LYS A 97 -2.29 25.62 11.22
CA LYS A 97 -1.88 25.44 12.63
C LYS A 97 -1.85 23.96 13.06
N GLY A 98 -2.78 23.14 12.59
CA GLY A 98 -2.79 21.70 12.90
C GLY A 98 -1.50 21.05 12.40
N LEU A 99 -0.91 20.20 13.22
CA LEU A 99 0.29 19.45 12.88
C LEU A 99 -0.09 18.13 12.19
N VAL A 100 0.65 17.81 11.14
CA VAL A 100 0.50 16.55 10.39
C VAL A 100 1.87 15.90 10.25
N TYR A 101 2.06 14.77 10.91
CA TYR A 101 3.22 13.92 10.77
C TYR A 101 2.82 12.53 10.27
N ALA A 102 3.58 12.00 9.31
CA ALA A 102 3.42 10.62 8.85
C ALA A 102 4.72 9.85 9.04
N ILE A 103 4.65 8.70 9.67
CA ILE A 103 5.79 7.83 9.99
C ILE A 103 5.51 6.44 9.45
N ALA A 104 6.39 5.95 8.58
CA ALA A 104 6.24 4.64 7.95
C ALA A 104 7.61 4.00 7.71
N PRO A 105 7.69 2.67 7.61
CA PRO A 105 8.92 2.02 7.13
C PRO A 105 9.31 2.46 5.71
N ASP A 106 8.32 2.75 4.87
CA ASP A 106 8.48 2.98 3.44
C ASP A 106 8.05 4.39 3.02
N CYS A 107 8.74 4.93 2.01
CA CYS A 107 8.60 6.29 1.51
C CYS A 107 7.17 6.62 1.02
N ASP A 108 6.59 5.78 0.17
CA ASP A 108 5.26 5.99 -0.42
C ASP A 108 4.16 6.06 0.66
N ALA A 109 4.23 5.18 1.66
CA ALA A 109 3.29 5.19 2.78
C ALA A 109 3.36 6.48 3.60
N ALA A 110 4.57 6.97 3.87
CA ALA A 110 4.77 8.23 4.60
C ALA A 110 4.27 9.45 3.80
N LEU A 111 4.66 9.55 2.53
CA LEU A 111 4.33 10.71 1.69
C LEU A 111 2.83 10.85 1.43
N PHE A 112 2.16 9.77 1.05
CA PHE A 112 0.72 9.83 0.73
C PHE A 112 -0.17 9.98 1.98
N ALA A 113 0.31 9.55 3.14
CA ALA A 113 -0.38 9.81 4.40
C ALA A 113 -0.21 11.26 4.89
N ALA A 114 0.97 11.86 4.68
CA ALA A 114 1.20 13.26 4.99
C ALA A 114 0.48 14.21 4.02
N GLY A 115 0.19 13.75 2.80
CA GLY A 115 -0.45 14.55 1.76
C GLY A 115 0.46 15.66 1.23
N HIS A 116 -0.15 16.68 0.62
CA HIS A 116 0.58 17.80 0.03
C HIS A 116 0.97 18.86 1.07
N ALA A 117 0.15 19.03 2.09
CA ALA A 117 0.28 20.11 3.07
C ALA A 117 0.80 19.66 4.44
N GLY A 118 1.25 18.41 4.57
CA GLY A 118 1.80 17.88 5.83
C GLY A 118 2.98 18.68 6.36
N ASN A 119 3.31 18.51 7.62
CA ASN A 119 4.48 19.13 8.24
C ASN A 119 5.75 18.32 7.99
N ALA A 120 5.66 16.99 8.02
CA ALA A 120 6.76 16.10 7.66
C ALA A 120 6.25 14.67 7.36
N ALA A 121 7.00 13.98 6.54
CA ALA A 121 6.87 12.55 6.30
C ALA A 121 8.22 11.88 6.56
N PHE A 122 8.21 10.78 7.31
CA PHE A 122 9.40 10.06 7.73
C PHE A 122 9.35 8.61 7.26
N TRP A 123 10.46 8.14 6.67
CA TRP A 123 10.64 6.73 6.31
C TRP A 123 12.07 6.29 6.57
N LEU A 124 12.29 4.99 6.68
CA LEU A 124 13.62 4.45 6.96
C LEU A 124 14.45 4.30 5.67
N ASN A 125 15.67 4.78 5.71
CA ASN A 125 16.62 4.55 4.64
C ASN A 125 17.13 3.10 4.68
N PRO A 126 16.87 2.29 3.64
CA PRO A 126 17.24 0.89 3.62
C PRO A 126 18.76 0.65 3.54
N ASN A 127 19.55 1.69 3.31
CA ASN A 127 21.01 1.60 3.22
C ASN A 127 21.72 2.09 4.50
N THR A 128 21.08 3.00 5.26
CA THR A 128 21.69 3.63 6.45
C THR A 128 20.93 3.40 7.74
N GLY A 129 19.67 2.93 7.66
CA GLY A 129 18.79 2.78 8.81
C GLY A 129 18.33 4.08 9.46
N LYS A 130 18.67 5.24 8.89
CA LYS A 130 18.24 6.53 9.41
C LYS A 130 16.83 6.89 8.96
N TRP A 131 16.10 7.60 9.78
CA TRP A 131 14.87 8.25 9.38
C TRP A 131 15.15 9.34 8.35
N SER A 132 14.50 9.23 7.22
CA SER A 132 14.65 10.11 6.07
C SER A 132 13.44 11.02 5.91
N GLY A 133 13.59 12.08 5.16
CA GLY A 133 12.52 13.00 4.79
C GLY A 133 12.80 13.65 3.43
N THR A 134 12.01 14.65 3.08
CA THR A 134 12.16 15.41 1.83
C THR A 134 12.05 16.90 2.08
N THR A 135 12.79 17.69 1.29
CA THR A 135 12.72 19.14 1.29
C THR A 135 11.36 19.68 0.82
N TYR A 136 10.49 18.82 0.28
CA TYR A 136 9.12 19.16 -0.10
C TYR A 136 8.34 19.82 1.05
N TYR A 137 8.47 19.29 2.28
CA TYR A 137 7.80 19.81 3.47
C TYR A 137 8.58 20.90 4.20
N GLY A 138 9.69 21.39 3.63
CA GLY A 138 10.56 22.38 4.27
C GLY A 138 11.69 21.75 5.08
N GLU A 139 12.01 22.33 6.22
CA GLU A 139 13.11 21.87 7.07
C GLU A 139 12.79 20.54 7.76
N PHE A 140 13.80 19.66 7.86
CA PHE A 140 13.68 18.44 8.61
C PHE A 140 13.57 18.75 10.11
N PRO A 141 12.57 18.24 10.83
CA PRO A 141 12.34 18.56 12.23
C PRO A 141 13.57 18.24 13.11
N TRP A 142 13.97 19.22 13.91
CA TRP A 142 15.16 19.12 14.77
C TRP A 142 15.12 17.91 15.72
N TRP A 143 13.95 17.56 16.21
CA TRP A 143 13.79 16.42 17.11
C TRP A 143 14.02 15.09 16.39
N ALA A 144 13.67 14.98 15.12
CA ALA A 144 13.93 13.82 14.29
C ALA A 144 15.42 13.69 13.92
N SER A 145 16.10 14.83 13.64
CA SER A 145 17.55 14.84 13.48
C SER A 145 18.25 14.37 14.74
N GLN A 146 17.85 14.89 15.90
CA GLN A 146 18.39 14.50 17.18
C GLN A 146 18.14 13.00 17.48
N TYR A 147 16.99 12.46 17.07
CA TYR A 147 16.70 11.04 17.17
C TYR A 147 17.70 10.21 16.35
N ASN A 148 17.91 10.59 15.08
CA ASN A 148 18.90 9.92 14.22
C ASN A 148 20.31 9.91 14.80
N ASP A 149 20.71 10.95 15.51
CA ASP A 149 22.04 11.08 16.09
C ASP A 149 22.20 10.27 17.41
N ARG A 150 21.16 10.23 18.24
CA ARG A 150 21.20 9.60 19.56
C ARG A 150 20.81 8.13 19.56
N GLN A 151 19.92 7.75 18.70
CA GLN A 151 19.30 6.43 18.62
C GLN A 151 19.75 5.69 17.37
N ALA A 152 21.05 5.72 17.07
CA ALA A 152 21.56 5.04 15.90
C ALA A 152 21.10 3.57 15.89
N ILE A 153 20.35 3.22 14.89
CA ILE A 153 19.75 1.88 14.72
C ILE A 153 20.84 0.78 14.72
N ASP A 154 22.05 1.13 14.29
CA ASP A 154 23.22 0.25 14.31
C ASP A 154 23.48 -0.40 15.68
N PHE A 155 23.43 0.40 16.74
CA PHE A 155 23.66 -0.13 18.10
C PHE A 155 22.54 -1.05 18.57
N ARG A 156 21.31 -0.83 18.06
CA ARG A 156 20.16 -1.65 18.44
C ARG A 156 20.08 -2.94 17.62
N ILE A 157 20.46 -2.89 16.35
CA ILE A 157 20.51 -4.07 15.46
C ILE A 157 21.70 -4.98 15.83
N ALA A 158 22.79 -4.41 16.34
CA ALA A 158 23.98 -5.18 16.71
C ALA A 158 23.61 -6.29 17.70
N GLY A 159 23.81 -7.52 17.29
CA GLY A 159 23.47 -8.72 18.08
C GLY A 159 21.98 -9.04 18.16
N MET A 160 21.09 -8.24 17.51
CA MET A 160 19.66 -8.53 17.48
C MET A 160 19.38 -9.79 16.65
N THR A 161 18.53 -10.64 17.19
CA THR A 161 18.09 -11.86 16.53
C THR A 161 16.57 -11.89 16.52
N TRP A 162 16.00 -12.20 15.36
CA TRP A 162 14.58 -12.51 15.27
C TRP A 162 14.39 -14.03 15.34
N GLU A 163 13.73 -14.44 16.39
CA GLU A 163 13.32 -15.82 16.64
C GLU A 163 11.90 -15.82 17.21
N PRO A 164 11.14 -16.93 17.08
CA PRO A 164 9.76 -16.99 17.54
C PRO A 164 9.64 -16.68 19.03
N ILE A 165 8.62 -15.87 19.38
CA ILE A 165 8.31 -15.56 20.79
C ILE A 165 7.82 -16.78 21.55
N PHE A 166 7.06 -17.64 20.87
CA PHE A 166 6.43 -18.81 21.48
C PHE A 166 7.10 -20.12 21.04
N PRO A 167 6.94 -21.20 21.84
CA PRO A 167 7.33 -22.55 21.39
C PRO A 167 6.55 -22.97 20.13
N ARG A 168 7.14 -23.85 19.31
CA ARG A 168 6.59 -24.31 18.03
C ARG A 168 5.11 -24.73 18.13
N GLY A 169 4.73 -25.44 19.19
CA GLY A 169 3.35 -25.95 19.39
C GLY A 169 2.29 -24.86 19.59
N MET A 170 2.67 -23.59 19.72
CA MET A 170 1.73 -22.47 19.80
C MET A 170 1.42 -21.85 18.43
N TYR A 171 2.18 -22.19 17.40
CA TYR A 171 1.96 -21.75 16.03
C TYR A 171 1.09 -22.77 15.30
N THR A 172 0.12 -22.29 14.52
CA THR A 172 -0.87 -23.12 13.82
C THR A 172 -0.59 -23.14 12.32
N PHE A 173 -1.19 -24.11 11.61
CA PHE A 173 -1.09 -24.23 10.15
C PHE A 173 0.34 -24.29 9.61
N LEU A 174 1.26 -24.88 10.39
CA LEU A 174 2.63 -25.09 9.95
C LEU A 174 2.67 -26.28 8.96
N PRO A 175 3.44 -26.17 7.87
CA PRO A 175 3.69 -27.31 6.98
C PRO A 175 4.41 -28.43 7.75
N ASP A 176 4.13 -29.69 7.38
CA ASP A 176 4.71 -30.90 8.03
C ASP A 176 6.25 -30.90 7.98
N TRP A 177 6.83 -30.34 6.90
CA TRP A 177 8.28 -30.26 6.74
C TRP A 177 8.95 -29.19 7.62
N ARG A 178 8.18 -28.31 8.28
CA ARG A 178 8.69 -27.21 9.10
C ARG A 178 8.86 -27.59 10.56
N ASP A 179 9.88 -28.40 10.83
CA ASP A 179 10.17 -28.88 12.19
C ASP A 179 11.00 -27.90 13.02
N MET A 180 11.79 -27.05 12.39
CA MET A 180 12.72 -26.14 13.06
C MET A 180 12.13 -24.74 13.23
N LEU A 181 12.45 -24.12 14.38
CA LEU A 181 12.23 -22.70 14.60
C LEU A 181 13.16 -21.87 13.71
N PHE A 182 12.65 -20.74 13.20
CA PHE A 182 13.50 -19.82 12.47
C PHE A 182 14.39 -19.01 13.42
N LYS A 183 15.55 -18.58 12.90
CA LYS A 183 16.46 -17.70 13.61
C LYS A 183 17.20 -16.83 12.59
N TYR A 184 16.90 -15.53 12.60
CA TYR A 184 17.50 -14.54 11.70
C TYR A 184 18.32 -13.54 12.50
N LYS A 185 19.61 -13.47 12.24
CA LYS A 185 20.49 -12.43 12.75
C LYS A 185 20.59 -11.30 11.74
N PHE A 186 20.41 -10.08 12.18
CA PHE A 186 20.45 -8.93 11.26
C PHE A 186 21.87 -8.61 10.79
N ASP A 187 22.88 -8.89 11.61
CA ASP A 187 24.29 -8.64 11.30
C ASP A 187 24.95 -9.68 10.38
N ASP A 188 24.32 -10.82 10.12
CA ASP A 188 24.87 -11.88 9.26
C ASP A 188 25.14 -11.42 7.82
N ASP A 189 24.41 -10.39 7.35
CA ASP A 189 24.62 -9.75 6.08
C ASP A 189 24.70 -8.23 6.26
N ARG A 190 25.92 -7.73 6.40
CA ARG A 190 26.16 -6.29 6.64
C ARG A 190 25.65 -5.39 5.54
N SER A 191 25.59 -5.87 4.29
CA SER A 191 25.13 -5.08 3.14
C SER A 191 23.61 -4.92 3.14
N ASN A 192 22.86 -5.82 3.76
CA ASN A 192 21.39 -5.86 3.77
C ASN A 192 20.77 -5.76 5.16
N LYS A 193 21.56 -5.49 6.21
CA LYS A 193 21.07 -5.51 7.59
C LYS A 193 19.86 -4.59 7.82
N TYR A 194 19.88 -3.38 7.27
CA TYR A 194 18.75 -2.43 7.41
C TYR A 194 17.53 -2.86 6.60
N ARG A 195 17.72 -3.40 5.39
CA ARG A 195 16.62 -3.93 4.58
C ARG A 195 15.92 -5.08 5.28
N ARG A 196 16.70 -5.99 5.89
CA ARG A 196 16.17 -7.09 6.69
C ARG A 196 15.42 -6.59 7.93
N PHE A 197 15.96 -5.58 8.60
CA PHE A 197 15.31 -4.97 9.75
C PHE A 197 13.97 -4.32 9.37
N ILE A 198 13.94 -3.54 8.28
CA ILE A 198 12.72 -2.90 7.77
C ILE A 198 11.67 -3.95 7.36
N ALA A 199 12.10 -5.10 6.84
CA ALA A 199 11.23 -6.23 6.51
C ALA A 199 11.06 -7.20 7.69
N SER A 200 10.98 -6.70 8.91
CA SER A 200 10.78 -7.47 10.13
C SER A 200 9.83 -6.76 11.10
N PRO A 201 9.21 -7.48 12.05
CA PRO A 201 8.29 -6.86 13.01
C PRO A 201 8.96 -5.84 13.95
N PHE A 202 10.29 -5.86 14.08
CA PHE A 202 11.02 -4.90 14.92
C PHE A 202 10.99 -3.46 14.40
N VAL A 203 10.71 -3.28 13.12
CA VAL A 203 10.52 -1.94 12.54
C VAL A 203 9.31 -1.23 13.16
N ASN A 204 8.35 -1.97 13.67
CA ASN A 204 7.16 -1.39 14.30
C ASN A 204 7.50 -0.71 15.63
N ASP A 205 8.45 -1.27 16.39
CA ASP A 205 8.96 -0.64 17.61
C ASP A 205 9.72 0.66 17.28
N GLU A 206 10.38 0.69 16.12
CA GLU A 206 11.06 1.89 15.62
C GLU A 206 10.08 2.97 15.19
N VAL A 207 8.98 2.61 14.54
CA VAL A 207 7.88 3.53 14.21
C VAL A 207 7.29 4.13 15.49
N ASN A 208 7.03 3.30 16.50
CA ASN A 208 6.55 3.78 17.81
C ASN A 208 7.54 4.72 18.49
N ALA A 209 8.82 4.39 18.45
CA ALA A 209 9.85 5.21 19.08
C ALA A 209 9.94 6.61 18.46
N LEU A 210 9.87 6.73 17.14
CA LEU A 210 9.84 8.05 16.49
C LEU A 210 8.50 8.78 16.75
N ALA A 211 7.38 8.06 16.79
CA ALA A 211 6.09 8.64 17.15
C ALA A 211 6.09 9.19 18.59
N GLU A 212 6.66 8.46 19.53
CA GLU A 212 6.82 8.92 20.90
C GLU A 212 7.75 10.13 21.02
N GLU A 213 8.82 10.18 20.22
CA GLU A 213 9.70 11.34 20.14
C GLU A 213 8.95 12.58 19.61
N ALA A 214 8.09 12.42 18.60
CA ALA A 214 7.22 13.49 18.12
C ALA A 214 6.25 13.97 19.20
N LEU A 215 5.59 13.08 19.91
CA LEU A 215 4.69 13.39 21.03
C LEU A 215 5.39 14.06 22.21
N ASN A 216 6.67 13.78 22.43
CA ASN A 216 7.44 14.35 23.53
C ASN A 216 8.06 15.71 23.22
N LYS A 217 8.40 15.98 21.96
CA LYS A 217 9.25 17.12 21.57
C LYS A 217 8.64 18.09 20.59
N SER A 218 7.54 17.70 19.92
CA SER A 218 6.71 18.63 19.19
C SER A 218 5.46 19.01 20.01
N SER A 219 4.65 19.92 19.50
CA SER A 219 3.38 20.29 20.14
C SER A 219 2.18 19.44 19.67
N ILE A 220 2.42 18.35 18.95
CA ILE A 220 1.34 17.49 18.45
C ILE A 220 0.49 16.91 19.59
N GLY A 221 -0.81 17.10 19.53
CA GLY A 221 -1.77 16.65 20.54
C GLY A 221 -1.77 17.45 21.85
N MET A 222 -1.11 18.61 21.91
CA MET A 222 -0.89 19.37 23.15
C MET A 222 -1.77 20.63 23.27
N ASP A 223 -2.55 20.97 22.27
CA ASP A 223 -3.46 22.11 22.25
C ASP A 223 -4.88 21.73 21.80
N ASP A 224 -5.76 22.71 21.64
CA ASP A 224 -7.15 22.51 21.20
C ASP A 224 -7.31 22.39 19.68
N ILE A 225 -6.23 22.48 18.93
CA ILE A 225 -6.24 22.35 17.47
C ILE A 225 -6.06 20.88 17.11
N THR A 226 -6.92 20.37 16.24
CA THR A 226 -6.81 18.98 15.79
C THR A 226 -5.54 18.75 14.97
N ASP A 227 -4.80 17.74 15.36
CA ASP A 227 -3.60 17.25 14.68
C ASP A 227 -3.83 15.88 14.05
N LEU A 228 -2.94 15.45 13.18
CA LEU A 228 -2.93 14.13 12.57
C LEU A 228 -1.57 13.46 12.70
N LEU A 229 -1.54 12.31 13.35
CA LEU A 229 -0.39 11.41 13.38
C LEU A 229 -0.74 10.14 12.60
N ALA A 230 -0.13 9.96 11.43
CA ALA A 230 -0.33 8.81 10.57
C ALA A 230 0.83 7.82 10.74
N LEU A 231 0.52 6.60 11.17
CA LEU A 231 1.50 5.55 11.38
C LEU A 231 1.22 4.37 10.45
N THR A 232 2.26 3.87 9.80
CA THR A 232 2.18 2.63 9.03
C THR A 232 3.09 1.58 9.67
N TYR A 233 2.53 0.39 9.90
CA TYR A 233 3.23 -0.73 10.50
C TYR A 233 3.48 -1.83 9.47
N TYR A 234 4.57 -2.56 9.68
CA TYR A 234 4.84 -3.80 8.96
C TYR A 234 3.97 -4.92 9.54
N ALA A 235 3.16 -5.54 8.70
CA ALA A 235 2.23 -6.60 9.08
C ALA A 235 2.58 -7.98 8.50
N GLY A 236 3.78 -8.12 7.92
CA GLY A 236 4.31 -9.42 7.51
C GLY A 236 4.04 -9.81 6.07
N ASN A 237 4.50 -9.05 5.12
CA ASN A 237 4.77 -9.56 3.78
C ASN A 237 6.25 -9.97 3.72
N TYR A 238 6.53 -11.27 3.90
CA TYR A 238 7.89 -11.77 3.85
C TYR A 238 8.30 -11.89 2.38
N ALA A 239 8.87 -10.81 1.85
CA ALA A 239 9.25 -10.67 0.46
C ALA A 239 9.95 -11.94 -0.07
N HIS A 240 9.53 -12.40 -1.23
CA HIS A 240 10.13 -13.50 -1.98
C HIS A 240 9.96 -14.91 -1.39
N LYS A 241 9.09 -15.09 -0.42
CA LYS A 241 8.75 -16.42 0.11
C LYS A 241 7.25 -16.67 0.04
N SER A 242 6.86 -17.90 -0.19
CA SER A 242 5.46 -18.29 -0.09
C SER A 242 4.97 -18.16 1.36
N VAL A 243 3.67 -17.93 1.54
CA VAL A 243 3.07 -17.88 2.89
C VAL A 243 3.33 -19.17 3.66
N GLN A 244 3.35 -20.32 2.98
CA GLN A 244 3.65 -21.61 3.59
C GLN A 244 5.07 -21.68 4.18
N GLU A 245 6.06 -21.13 3.46
CA GLU A 245 7.45 -21.10 3.92
C GLU A 245 7.65 -20.18 5.11
N CYS A 246 6.84 -19.13 5.25
CA CYS A 246 6.96 -18.13 6.31
C CYS A 246 5.75 -18.03 7.25
N THR A 247 4.93 -19.08 7.33
CA THR A 247 3.74 -19.11 8.20
C THR A 247 4.04 -18.77 9.66
N MET A 248 5.15 -19.28 10.21
CA MET A 248 5.57 -18.99 11.58
C MET A 248 6.01 -17.53 11.75
N GLU A 249 6.78 -17.02 10.81
CA GLU A 249 7.25 -15.62 10.80
C GLU A 249 6.08 -14.64 10.72
N ILE A 250 5.06 -14.95 9.91
CA ILE A 250 3.84 -14.13 9.80
C ILE A 250 3.11 -14.10 11.15
N GLN A 251 2.87 -15.27 11.77
CA GLN A 251 2.18 -15.34 13.05
C GLN A 251 2.97 -14.61 14.15
N ASP A 252 4.29 -14.79 14.19
CA ASP A 252 5.16 -14.07 15.14
C ASP A 252 5.13 -12.55 14.92
N THR A 253 5.08 -12.12 13.66
CA THR A 253 4.93 -10.71 13.29
C THR A 253 3.63 -10.12 13.86
N TYR A 254 2.49 -10.82 13.74
CA TYR A 254 1.23 -10.35 14.30
C TYR A 254 1.22 -10.33 15.83
N VAL A 255 1.89 -11.28 16.48
CA VAL A 255 2.05 -11.27 17.95
C VAL A 255 2.85 -10.04 18.40
N ARG A 256 3.92 -9.71 17.67
CA ARG A 256 4.73 -8.51 17.96
C ARG A 256 3.99 -7.23 17.63
N LEU A 257 3.29 -7.18 16.52
CA LEU A 257 2.44 -6.04 16.15
C LEU A 257 1.35 -5.76 17.19
N ASP A 258 0.74 -6.80 17.74
CA ASP A 258 -0.22 -6.66 18.87
C ASP A 258 0.43 -5.95 20.08
N ARG A 259 1.69 -6.24 20.39
CA ARG A 259 2.44 -5.56 21.44
C ARG A 259 2.75 -4.11 21.07
N SER A 260 3.26 -3.87 19.86
CA SER A 260 3.56 -2.51 19.39
C SER A 260 2.30 -1.62 19.39
N ILE A 261 1.12 -2.16 19.04
CA ILE A 261 -0.15 -1.44 19.14
C ILE A 261 -0.51 -1.17 20.60
N ALA A 262 -0.33 -2.16 21.50
CA ALA A 262 -0.61 -1.97 22.92
C ALA A 262 0.28 -0.87 23.53
N ASP A 263 1.56 -0.84 23.17
CA ASP A 263 2.52 0.15 23.63
C ASP A 263 2.16 1.56 23.11
N LEU A 264 1.77 1.67 21.81
CA LEU A 264 1.28 2.93 21.25
C LEU A 264 0.06 3.45 22.00
N LEU A 265 -0.94 2.59 22.26
CA LEU A 265 -2.15 2.98 22.98
C LEU A 265 -1.83 3.47 24.42
N GLU A 266 -0.88 2.84 25.08
CA GLU A 266 -0.42 3.26 26.40
C GLU A 266 0.30 4.62 26.38
N VAL A 267 1.14 4.86 25.36
CA VAL A 267 1.82 6.16 25.16
C VAL A 267 0.80 7.26 24.88
N LEU A 268 -0.15 7.02 23.99
CA LEU A 268 -1.20 7.99 23.66
C LEU A 268 -2.08 8.32 24.87
N ASP A 269 -2.42 7.31 25.67
CA ASP A 269 -3.24 7.52 26.87
C ASP A 269 -2.50 8.39 27.90
N LYS A 270 -1.22 8.14 28.11
CA LYS A 270 -0.38 8.92 29.03
C LYS A 270 -0.11 10.36 28.57
N LYS A 271 0.05 10.57 27.25
CA LYS A 271 0.46 11.86 26.68
C LYS A 271 -0.69 12.77 26.32
N VAL A 272 -1.74 12.24 25.74
CA VAL A 272 -2.87 13.00 25.19
C VAL A 272 -4.17 12.64 25.91
N GLY A 273 -4.28 11.38 26.37
CA GLY A 273 -5.53 10.80 26.85
C GLY A 273 -6.38 10.25 25.71
N LEU A 274 -6.71 8.96 25.74
CA LEU A 274 -7.47 8.31 24.66
C LEU A 274 -8.84 8.92 24.41
N GLN A 275 -9.44 9.58 25.42
CA GLN A 275 -10.69 10.33 25.27
C GLN A 275 -10.57 11.55 24.34
N ASN A 276 -9.35 12.01 24.05
CA ASN A 276 -9.08 13.13 23.14
C ASN A 276 -8.54 12.66 21.78
N VAL A 277 -8.42 11.37 21.55
CA VAL A 277 -7.85 10.80 20.33
C VAL A 277 -8.89 9.99 19.58
N LEU A 278 -9.10 10.28 18.30
CA LEU A 278 -9.79 9.38 17.38
C LEU A 278 -8.75 8.51 16.67
N ILE A 279 -8.87 7.21 16.82
CA ILE A 279 -8.00 6.23 16.17
C ILE A 279 -8.80 5.52 15.10
N PHE A 280 -8.26 5.39 13.89
CA PHE A 280 -8.72 4.42 12.92
C PHE A 280 -7.61 3.43 12.57
N VAL A 281 -7.98 2.19 12.33
CA VAL A 281 -7.06 1.12 11.96
C VAL A 281 -7.60 0.43 10.71
N THR A 282 -6.74 0.28 9.70
CA THR A 282 -7.06 -0.46 8.49
C THR A 282 -5.81 -1.09 7.91
N SER A 283 -5.92 -1.84 6.81
CA SER A 283 -4.78 -2.46 6.12
C SER A 283 -4.58 -1.92 4.72
N THR A 284 -3.34 -2.02 4.23
CA THR A 284 -2.95 -1.59 2.88
C THR A 284 -2.90 -2.74 1.86
N GLY A 285 -3.51 -3.85 2.19
CA GLY A 285 -3.53 -5.06 1.37
C GLY A 285 -3.83 -6.29 2.20
N TYR A 286 -3.46 -7.43 1.67
CA TYR A 286 -3.68 -8.72 2.29
C TYR A 286 -2.50 -9.66 1.99
N ILE A 287 -2.36 -10.69 2.82
CA ILE A 287 -1.45 -11.80 2.57
C ILE A 287 -2.28 -12.93 1.95
N ASP A 288 -1.90 -13.36 0.77
CA ASP A 288 -2.57 -14.47 0.10
C ASP A 288 -1.96 -15.80 0.54
N SER A 289 -2.81 -16.72 1.00
CA SER A 289 -2.39 -18.09 1.31
C SER A 289 -2.70 -18.99 0.11
N GLU A 290 -1.67 -19.50 -0.55
CA GLU A 290 -1.85 -20.63 -1.45
C GLU A 290 -2.36 -21.84 -0.66
N SER A 291 -3.38 -22.51 -1.17
CA SER A 291 -3.76 -23.81 -0.60
C SER A 291 -2.66 -24.81 -0.94
N PRO A 292 -1.99 -25.42 0.06
CA PRO A 292 -0.98 -26.44 -0.18
C PRO A 292 -1.51 -27.63 -0.96
N ASP A 293 -2.83 -27.85 -0.89
CA ASP A 293 -3.51 -29.00 -1.46
C ASP A 293 -4.14 -28.74 -2.82
N SER A 294 -3.97 -27.54 -3.40
CA SER A 294 -4.58 -27.20 -4.70
C SER A 294 -4.19 -28.18 -5.82
N GLY A 295 -2.92 -28.61 -5.86
CA GLY A 295 -2.44 -29.62 -6.78
C GLY A 295 -2.98 -31.03 -6.49
N LEU A 296 -3.12 -31.39 -5.21
CA LEU A 296 -3.65 -32.67 -4.77
C LEU A 296 -5.12 -32.84 -5.17
N TYR A 297 -5.90 -31.79 -5.04
CA TYR A 297 -7.33 -31.76 -5.39
C TYR A 297 -7.61 -31.35 -6.84
N LYS A 298 -6.57 -31.20 -7.68
CA LYS A 298 -6.69 -30.79 -9.09
C LYS A 298 -7.50 -29.50 -9.27
N VAL A 299 -7.35 -28.57 -8.36
CA VAL A 299 -7.97 -27.23 -8.48
C VAL A 299 -7.38 -26.55 -9.71
N PRO A 300 -8.20 -26.01 -10.61
CA PRO A 300 -7.71 -25.31 -11.79
C PRO A 300 -6.80 -24.14 -11.40
N GLY A 301 -5.65 -24.05 -12.03
CA GLY A 301 -4.65 -23.00 -11.81
C GLY A 301 -3.50 -23.14 -12.79
N GLY A 302 -2.59 -22.21 -12.73
CA GLY A 302 -1.39 -22.19 -13.58
C GLY A 302 -0.55 -20.95 -13.30
N GLU A 303 0.49 -20.78 -14.10
CA GLU A 303 1.36 -19.62 -14.07
C GLU A 303 1.07 -18.72 -15.27
N PHE A 304 0.91 -17.43 -15.02
CA PHE A 304 0.70 -16.42 -16.04
C PHE A 304 1.95 -15.53 -16.17
N TYR A 305 2.46 -15.41 -17.40
CA TYR A 305 3.66 -14.65 -17.75
C TYR A 305 3.32 -13.51 -18.70
N LEU A 306 3.32 -12.29 -18.18
CA LEU A 306 2.98 -11.09 -18.95
C LEU A 306 3.95 -10.83 -20.12
N ASN A 307 5.25 -11.05 -19.94
CA ASN A 307 6.25 -10.85 -20.99
C ASN A 307 6.01 -11.74 -22.21
N ARG A 308 5.59 -13.00 -22.01
CA ARG A 308 5.26 -13.93 -23.09
C ARG A 308 4.06 -13.43 -23.89
N CYS A 309 3.02 -12.97 -23.18
CA CYS A 309 1.84 -12.38 -23.83
C CYS A 309 2.21 -11.13 -24.65
N ALA A 310 3.04 -10.25 -24.08
CA ALA A 310 3.52 -9.03 -24.74
C ALA A 310 4.36 -9.35 -26.01
N ALA A 311 5.27 -10.32 -25.92
CA ALA A 311 6.09 -10.73 -27.06
C ALA A 311 5.26 -11.34 -28.20
N LEU A 312 4.33 -12.24 -27.87
CA LEU A 312 3.47 -12.88 -28.86
C LEU A 312 2.47 -11.89 -29.47
N LEU A 313 1.95 -10.93 -28.70
CA LEU A 313 1.14 -9.83 -29.22
C LEU A 313 1.93 -9.00 -30.21
N ASN A 314 3.18 -8.66 -29.94
CA ASN A 314 4.02 -7.92 -30.86
C ASN A 314 4.21 -8.68 -32.18
N MET A 315 4.45 -9.99 -32.12
CA MET A 315 4.58 -10.85 -33.31
C MET A 315 3.28 -10.90 -34.11
N TYR A 316 2.15 -11.03 -33.45
CA TYR A 316 0.82 -10.98 -34.09
C TYR A 316 0.57 -9.67 -34.85
N LEU A 317 0.86 -8.53 -34.20
CA LEU A 317 0.70 -7.21 -34.82
C LEU A 317 1.70 -7.01 -35.98
N MET A 318 2.92 -7.51 -35.89
CA MET A 318 3.89 -7.51 -36.99
C MET A 318 3.39 -8.33 -38.19
N ALA A 319 2.82 -9.50 -37.96
CA ALA A 319 2.27 -10.35 -39.02
C ALA A 319 1.07 -9.70 -39.70
N THR A 320 0.27 -8.93 -38.96
CA THR A 320 -0.95 -8.30 -39.47
C THR A 320 -0.67 -6.96 -40.15
N TYR A 321 0.24 -6.13 -39.62
CA TYR A 321 0.43 -4.73 -40.03
C TYR A 321 1.84 -4.43 -40.55
N GLY A 322 2.68 -5.46 -40.70
CA GLY A 322 4.06 -5.35 -41.18
C GLY A 322 5.09 -5.06 -40.07
N GLU A 323 6.35 -5.05 -40.43
CA GLU A 323 7.45 -4.88 -39.49
C GLU A 323 7.31 -3.65 -38.60
N GLY A 324 7.67 -3.82 -37.32
CA GLY A 324 7.69 -2.76 -36.32
C GLY A 324 7.61 -3.27 -34.90
N LYS A 325 8.02 -2.44 -33.95
CA LYS A 325 7.85 -2.69 -32.51
C LYS A 325 6.53 -2.06 -32.06
N TYR A 326 5.45 -2.82 -32.07
CA TYR A 326 4.10 -2.39 -31.68
C TYR A 326 3.88 -2.37 -30.19
N VAL A 327 4.47 -3.32 -29.46
CA VAL A 327 4.45 -3.37 -27.98
C VAL A 327 5.69 -2.70 -27.45
N GLU A 328 5.52 -1.57 -26.81
CA GLU A 328 6.64 -0.76 -26.32
C GLU A 328 7.12 -1.20 -24.94
N ALA A 329 6.18 -1.49 -24.05
CA ALA A 329 6.45 -1.93 -22.71
C ALA A 329 5.28 -2.74 -22.11
N HIS A 330 5.56 -3.43 -21.01
CA HIS A 330 4.56 -4.10 -20.19
C HIS A 330 4.92 -3.99 -18.71
N HIS A 331 3.92 -3.84 -17.83
CA HIS A 331 4.10 -3.74 -16.39
C HIS A 331 2.76 -3.93 -15.66
N ASN A 332 2.75 -4.63 -14.53
CA ASN A 332 1.55 -4.80 -13.69
C ASN A 332 0.29 -5.21 -14.46
N GLN A 333 0.37 -6.28 -15.24
CA GLN A 333 -0.72 -6.79 -16.09
C GLN A 333 -1.21 -5.80 -17.16
N GLN A 334 -0.42 -4.80 -17.48
CA GLN A 334 -0.72 -3.80 -18.50
C GLN A 334 0.30 -3.86 -19.62
N ILE A 335 -0.17 -3.59 -20.84
CA ILE A 335 0.65 -3.51 -22.04
C ILE A 335 0.50 -2.10 -22.64
N TYR A 336 1.64 -1.51 -22.99
CA TYR A 336 1.76 -0.18 -23.59
C TYR A 336 2.12 -0.34 -25.07
N LEU A 337 1.27 0.21 -25.95
CA LEU A 337 1.48 0.19 -27.39
C LEU A 337 2.37 1.36 -27.85
N ASN A 338 3.02 1.17 -28.99
CA ASN A 338 3.84 2.21 -29.61
C ASN A 338 2.98 3.17 -30.43
N HIS A 339 2.45 4.20 -29.79
CA HIS A 339 1.58 5.18 -30.43
C HIS A 339 2.26 5.89 -31.61
N LYS A 340 3.58 6.18 -31.52
CA LYS A 340 4.34 6.82 -32.62
C LYS A 340 4.41 5.95 -33.86
N LEU A 341 4.58 4.64 -33.67
CA LEU A 341 4.57 3.69 -34.80
C LEU A 341 3.17 3.57 -35.41
N LEU A 342 2.12 3.52 -34.60
CA LEU A 342 0.75 3.45 -35.05
C LEU A 342 0.37 4.69 -35.87
N GLU A 343 0.73 5.88 -35.37
CA GLU A 343 0.53 7.15 -36.07
C GLU A 343 1.29 7.19 -37.41
N LYS A 344 2.59 6.81 -37.40
CA LYS A 344 3.39 6.75 -38.63
C LYS A 344 2.82 5.80 -39.70
N LYS A 345 2.17 4.74 -39.28
CA LYS A 345 1.54 3.74 -40.16
C LYS A 345 0.07 4.06 -40.47
N GLU A 346 -0.43 5.20 -40.01
CA GLU A 346 -1.83 5.64 -40.15
C GLU A 346 -2.84 4.61 -39.64
N LEU A 347 -2.49 3.87 -38.56
CA LEU A 347 -3.34 2.87 -37.93
C LEU A 347 -4.20 3.48 -36.84
N ASN A 348 -5.47 3.06 -36.78
CA ASN A 348 -6.39 3.51 -35.74
C ASN A 348 -6.08 2.85 -34.39
N LEU A 349 -5.72 3.66 -33.37
CA LEU A 349 -5.35 3.18 -32.06
C LEU A 349 -6.46 2.32 -31.40
N ALA A 350 -7.72 2.76 -31.47
CA ALA A 350 -8.84 2.04 -30.86
C ALA A 350 -9.07 0.67 -31.52
N GLU A 351 -8.89 0.58 -32.84
CA GLU A 351 -8.97 -0.69 -33.57
C GLU A 351 -7.83 -1.64 -33.17
N ILE A 352 -6.59 -1.12 -33.08
CA ILE A 352 -5.44 -1.92 -32.67
C ILE A 352 -5.59 -2.39 -31.22
N GLN A 353 -6.06 -1.53 -30.31
CA GLN A 353 -6.36 -1.91 -28.94
C GLN A 353 -7.40 -3.03 -28.87
N GLN A 354 -8.48 -2.93 -29.65
CA GLN A 354 -9.52 -3.95 -29.66
C GLN A 354 -9.02 -5.30 -30.20
N LYS A 355 -8.33 -5.30 -31.33
CA LYS A 355 -7.75 -6.52 -31.92
C LYS A 355 -6.70 -7.13 -31.01
N SER A 356 -5.91 -6.32 -30.32
CA SER A 356 -4.94 -6.77 -29.34
C SER A 356 -5.62 -7.43 -28.14
N ALA A 357 -6.70 -6.86 -27.63
CA ALA A 357 -7.49 -7.44 -26.56
C ALA A 357 -8.09 -8.80 -26.97
N GLU A 358 -8.67 -8.89 -28.15
CA GLU A 358 -9.22 -10.14 -28.71
C GLU A 358 -8.16 -11.23 -28.86
N PHE A 359 -6.95 -10.86 -29.30
CA PHE A 359 -5.83 -11.79 -29.38
C PHE A 359 -5.39 -12.28 -28.00
N LEU A 360 -5.29 -11.40 -27.01
CA LEU A 360 -4.88 -11.73 -25.65
C LEU A 360 -5.87 -12.66 -24.94
N MET A 361 -7.15 -12.60 -25.28
CA MET A 361 -8.18 -13.51 -24.76
C MET A 361 -7.92 -14.99 -25.10
N GLN A 362 -7.07 -15.28 -26.08
CA GLN A 362 -6.75 -16.65 -26.48
C GLN A 362 -5.69 -17.32 -25.60
N PHE A 363 -5.05 -16.57 -24.72
CA PHE A 363 -4.00 -17.11 -23.84
C PHE A 363 -4.58 -17.82 -22.63
N SER A 364 -3.96 -18.94 -22.28
CA SER A 364 -4.26 -19.64 -21.03
C SER A 364 -4.03 -18.72 -19.84
N GLY A 365 -4.96 -18.70 -18.90
CA GLY A 365 -4.90 -17.87 -17.71
C GLY A 365 -5.50 -16.47 -17.85
N VAL A 366 -5.80 -16.03 -19.07
CA VAL A 366 -6.51 -14.77 -19.28
C VAL A 366 -8.01 -14.98 -19.06
N ASN A 367 -8.58 -14.24 -18.12
CA ASN A 367 -10.02 -14.17 -17.91
C ASN A 367 -10.66 -13.19 -18.85
N GLU A 368 -10.09 -11.97 -18.93
CA GLU A 368 -10.56 -10.90 -19.80
C GLU A 368 -9.37 -9.99 -20.18
N ALA A 369 -9.42 -9.38 -21.34
CA ALA A 369 -8.50 -8.34 -21.75
C ALA A 369 -9.28 -7.07 -22.11
N TYR A 370 -8.96 -5.99 -21.44
CA TYR A 370 -9.64 -4.71 -21.60
C TYR A 370 -8.77 -3.74 -22.39
N SER A 371 -9.32 -3.19 -23.45
CA SER A 371 -8.72 -2.04 -24.14
C SER A 371 -8.96 -0.75 -23.34
N ALA A 372 -8.04 0.20 -23.42
CA ALA A 372 -8.21 1.53 -22.84
C ALA A 372 -9.52 2.19 -23.29
N ASN A 373 -9.86 2.07 -24.56
CA ASN A 373 -11.11 2.58 -25.13
C ASN A 373 -12.34 1.96 -24.44
N ARG A 374 -12.36 0.64 -24.23
CA ARG A 374 -13.44 -0.04 -23.51
C ARG A 374 -13.54 0.41 -22.04
N LEU A 375 -12.40 0.60 -21.35
CA LEU A 375 -12.38 1.05 -19.97
C LEU A 375 -12.86 2.50 -19.81
N LEU A 376 -12.57 3.36 -20.77
CA LEU A 376 -12.93 4.78 -20.70
C LEU A 376 -14.36 5.07 -21.20
N LEU A 377 -14.78 4.42 -22.28
CA LEU A 377 -16.01 4.75 -23.01
C LEU A 377 -17.06 3.63 -22.99
N GLY A 378 -16.69 2.41 -22.63
CA GLY A 378 -17.60 1.27 -22.59
C GLY A 378 -18.67 1.35 -21.50
N SER A 379 -19.69 0.51 -21.62
CA SER A 379 -20.74 0.39 -20.62
C SER A 379 -20.21 -0.10 -19.28
N TRP A 380 -20.84 0.35 -18.19
CA TRP A 380 -20.57 -0.14 -16.85
C TRP A 380 -21.22 -1.50 -16.62
N THR A 381 -20.41 -2.48 -16.19
CA THR A 381 -20.88 -3.77 -15.70
C THR A 381 -20.23 -4.04 -14.34
N PRO A 382 -20.79 -4.91 -13.49
CA PRO A 382 -20.20 -5.24 -12.19
C PRO A 382 -18.76 -5.77 -12.31
N GLU A 383 -18.45 -6.50 -13.36
CA GLU A 383 -17.13 -7.11 -13.59
C GLU A 383 -16.06 -6.04 -13.88
N ILE A 384 -16.42 -5.01 -14.64
CA ILE A 384 -15.48 -3.96 -15.06
C ILE A 384 -15.26 -2.90 -13.97
N TYR A 385 -16.11 -2.83 -12.97
CA TYR A 385 -16.13 -1.77 -11.95
C TYR A 385 -14.78 -1.59 -11.25
N LYS A 386 -14.25 -2.67 -10.65
CA LYS A 386 -12.99 -2.60 -9.91
C LYS A 386 -11.78 -2.34 -10.81
N ILE A 387 -11.79 -2.88 -12.03
CA ILE A 387 -10.71 -2.67 -13.00
C ILE A 387 -10.69 -1.21 -13.44
N ARG A 388 -11.85 -0.65 -13.74
CA ARG A 388 -12.00 0.75 -14.15
C ARG A 388 -11.59 1.73 -13.06
N ASN A 389 -11.89 1.43 -11.79
CA ASN A 389 -11.47 2.23 -10.64
C ASN A 389 -9.95 2.22 -10.42
N GLY A 390 -9.27 1.15 -10.83
CA GLY A 390 -7.79 1.06 -10.81
C GLY A 390 -7.11 1.67 -12.03
N TYR A 391 -7.87 2.07 -13.06
CA TYR A 391 -7.36 2.54 -14.34
C TYR A 391 -7.30 4.06 -14.42
N HIS A 392 -6.11 4.61 -14.68
CA HIS A 392 -5.93 6.06 -14.89
C HIS A 392 -5.51 6.35 -16.34
N ARG A 393 -6.31 7.15 -17.06
CA ARG A 393 -6.19 7.41 -18.50
C ARG A 393 -4.81 7.88 -19.00
N LYS A 394 -4.01 8.51 -18.12
CA LYS A 394 -2.68 9.05 -18.48
C LYS A 394 -1.52 8.20 -17.97
N ARG A 395 -1.77 7.21 -17.13
CA ARG A 395 -0.72 6.41 -16.46
C ARG A 395 -0.82 4.94 -16.72
N SER A 396 -2.04 4.43 -16.93
CA SER A 396 -2.27 3.04 -17.26
C SER A 396 -1.99 2.74 -18.73
N GLY A 397 -1.75 1.45 -19.04
CA GLY A 397 -1.43 0.99 -20.38
C GLY A 397 -2.64 0.98 -21.33
N ASP A 398 -2.38 0.68 -22.58
CA ASP A 398 -3.41 0.55 -23.63
C ASP A 398 -4.30 -0.67 -23.46
N LEU A 399 -3.74 -1.71 -22.81
CA LEU A 399 -4.41 -2.97 -22.52
C LEU A 399 -4.22 -3.34 -21.06
N VAL A 400 -5.27 -3.82 -20.43
CA VAL A 400 -5.26 -4.36 -19.06
C VAL A 400 -5.71 -5.80 -19.14
N ILE A 401 -4.90 -6.71 -18.59
CA ILE A 401 -5.19 -8.14 -18.58
C ILE A 401 -5.70 -8.52 -17.19
N ASP A 402 -6.90 -9.08 -17.17
CA ASP A 402 -7.46 -9.73 -16.00
C ASP A 402 -7.15 -11.22 -16.08
N VAL A 403 -6.53 -11.76 -15.03
CA VAL A 403 -6.07 -13.14 -14.97
C VAL A 403 -7.08 -13.98 -14.19
N LEU A 404 -7.28 -15.21 -14.62
CA LEU A 404 -8.22 -16.15 -13.99
C LEU A 404 -7.91 -16.38 -12.50
N PRO A 405 -8.93 -16.48 -11.64
CA PRO A 405 -8.75 -16.83 -10.23
C PRO A 405 -8.00 -18.16 -10.08
N GLY A 406 -7.12 -18.22 -9.08
CA GLY A 406 -6.30 -19.41 -8.80
C GLY A 406 -5.03 -19.51 -9.66
N TRP A 407 -4.84 -18.63 -10.63
CA TRP A 407 -3.59 -18.51 -11.37
C TRP A 407 -2.59 -17.63 -10.64
N THR A 408 -1.31 -17.94 -10.78
CA THR A 408 -0.21 -17.16 -10.21
C THR A 408 0.39 -16.25 -11.28
N ILE A 409 0.33 -14.95 -11.07
CA ILE A 409 1.06 -13.97 -11.89
C ILE A 409 2.52 -14.04 -11.48
N VAL A 410 3.37 -14.45 -12.41
CA VAL A 410 4.82 -14.56 -12.20
C VAL A 410 5.48 -13.21 -12.48
N ASN A 411 6.18 -12.68 -11.47
CA ASN A 411 6.95 -11.46 -11.63
C ASN A 411 8.40 -11.78 -12.05
N GLU A 412 8.67 -11.70 -13.34
CA GLU A 412 9.99 -12.03 -13.91
C GLU A 412 11.08 -10.99 -13.61
N ASN A 413 10.71 -9.85 -13.03
CA ASN A 413 11.63 -8.77 -12.66
C ASN A 413 12.07 -8.83 -11.18
N GLY A 414 11.87 -9.95 -10.51
CA GLY A 414 12.34 -10.18 -9.14
C GLY A 414 11.43 -9.62 -8.04
N GLY A 415 10.18 -9.30 -8.36
CA GLY A 415 9.14 -9.00 -7.37
C GLY A 415 8.38 -10.26 -6.91
N ASP A 416 7.42 -10.09 -6.01
CA ASP A 416 6.60 -11.18 -5.50
C ASP A 416 5.65 -11.71 -6.57
N ASN A 417 5.51 -13.02 -6.63
CA ASN A 417 4.47 -13.68 -7.38
C ASN A 417 3.13 -13.47 -6.65
N LYS A 418 2.05 -13.31 -7.42
CA LYS A 418 0.73 -13.03 -6.86
C LYS A 418 -0.30 -14.01 -7.36
N VAL A 419 -0.96 -14.72 -6.44
CA VAL A 419 -2.13 -15.55 -6.77
C VAL A 419 -3.34 -14.66 -6.96
N VAL A 420 -4.06 -14.85 -8.06
CA VAL A 420 -5.24 -14.06 -8.39
C VAL A 420 -6.45 -14.59 -7.66
N ARG A 421 -7.20 -13.68 -7.02
CA ARG A 421 -8.48 -13.95 -6.37
C ARG A 421 -9.50 -12.90 -6.79
N HIS A 422 -10.71 -13.37 -7.13
CA HIS A 422 -11.86 -12.49 -7.37
C HIS A 422 -12.86 -12.51 -6.18
N SER A 423 -12.60 -13.38 -5.19
CA SER A 423 -13.41 -13.41 -3.98
C SER A 423 -13.25 -12.13 -3.15
N TYR A 424 -14.27 -11.84 -2.37
CA TYR A 424 -14.22 -10.78 -1.38
C TYR A 424 -13.08 -11.00 -0.38
N ILE A 425 -12.23 -10.01 -0.22
CA ILE A 425 -11.13 -10.00 0.75
C ILE A 425 -11.38 -8.85 1.71
N PRO A 426 -11.85 -9.14 2.93
CA PRO A 426 -12.12 -8.09 3.90
C PRO A 426 -10.83 -7.46 4.41
N SER A 427 -10.81 -6.13 4.48
CA SER A 427 -9.82 -5.37 5.22
C SER A 427 -10.33 -5.10 6.62
N PRO A 428 -9.48 -5.07 7.65
CA PRO A 428 -9.89 -4.57 8.95
C PRO A 428 -10.23 -3.08 8.83
N LEU A 429 -11.32 -2.66 9.48
CA LEU A 429 -11.63 -1.25 9.68
C LEU A 429 -12.20 -1.09 11.07
N ILE A 430 -11.48 -0.37 11.91
CA ILE A 430 -11.85 -0.16 13.31
C ILE A 430 -11.69 1.33 13.61
N PHE A 431 -12.69 1.92 14.25
CA PHE A 431 -12.60 3.23 14.85
C PHE A 431 -12.67 3.09 16.37
N MET A 432 -11.83 3.82 17.10
CA MET A 432 -11.80 3.79 18.57
C MET A 432 -11.44 5.17 19.13
N GLY A 433 -11.86 5.46 20.34
CA GLY A 433 -11.46 6.66 21.07
C GLY A 433 -12.56 7.70 21.15
N HIS A 434 -12.20 8.97 21.00
CA HIS A 434 -13.08 10.11 21.22
C HIS A 434 -14.49 9.93 20.63
N SER A 435 -15.50 9.91 21.49
CA SER A 435 -16.93 9.83 21.10
C SER A 435 -17.34 8.62 20.25
N VAL A 436 -16.48 7.62 20.07
CA VAL A 436 -16.81 6.39 19.34
C VAL A 436 -17.49 5.40 20.27
N LYS A 437 -18.64 4.88 19.86
CA LYS A 437 -19.35 3.82 20.60
C LYS A 437 -18.94 2.45 20.09
N PRO A 438 -18.50 1.55 20.96
CA PRO A 438 -18.16 0.19 20.59
C PRO A 438 -19.34 -0.53 19.94
N ALA A 439 -19.11 -1.13 18.79
CA ALA A 439 -20.10 -1.96 18.10
C ALA A 439 -19.40 -2.84 17.04
N ILE A 440 -20.07 -3.93 16.67
CA ILE A 440 -19.68 -4.77 15.54
C ILE A 440 -20.68 -4.55 14.42
N ILE A 441 -20.21 -4.05 13.27
CA ILE A 441 -21.05 -3.68 12.13
C ILE A 441 -20.87 -4.69 11.01
N GLN A 442 -21.97 -5.27 10.56
CA GLN A 442 -22.03 -6.26 9.48
C GLN A 442 -22.31 -5.62 8.11
N THR A 443 -22.81 -4.39 8.09
CA THR A 443 -23.11 -3.67 6.84
C THR A 443 -21.81 -3.46 6.08
N PRO A 444 -21.75 -3.83 4.78
CA PRO A 444 -20.58 -3.62 3.95
C PRO A 444 -20.22 -2.13 3.82
N VAL A 445 -18.92 -1.85 3.93
CA VAL A 445 -18.35 -0.52 3.69
C VAL A 445 -17.13 -0.66 2.78
N THR A 446 -16.67 0.43 2.22
CA THR A 446 -15.48 0.44 1.39
C THR A 446 -14.41 1.38 1.98
N ILE A 447 -13.15 1.15 1.62
CA ILE A 447 -12.02 1.91 2.17
C ILE A 447 -12.11 3.41 1.85
N ASP A 448 -12.71 3.78 0.74
CA ASP A 448 -12.95 5.16 0.34
C ASP A 448 -13.97 5.91 1.24
N HIS A 449 -14.68 5.23 2.14
CA HIS A 449 -15.48 5.86 3.19
C HIS A 449 -14.62 6.42 4.35
N ILE A 450 -13.35 6.04 4.49
CA ILE A 450 -12.52 6.43 5.65
C ILE A 450 -12.30 7.94 5.68
N ALA A 451 -11.75 8.53 4.61
CA ALA A 451 -11.44 9.96 4.59
C ALA A 451 -12.67 10.87 4.79
N PRO A 452 -13.81 10.65 4.09
CA PRO A 452 -15.02 11.45 4.35
C PRO A 452 -15.58 11.22 5.76
N THR A 453 -15.42 10.04 6.35
CA THR A 453 -15.82 9.77 7.74
C THR A 453 -14.97 10.56 8.74
N LEU A 454 -13.64 10.58 8.56
CA LEU A 454 -12.75 11.40 9.37
C LEU A 454 -13.06 12.89 9.22
N ALA A 455 -13.32 13.36 8.00
CA ALA A 455 -13.70 14.75 7.74
C ALA A 455 -15.01 15.12 8.46
N HIS A 456 -16.04 14.26 8.38
CA HIS A 456 -17.29 14.45 9.08
C HIS A 456 -17.11 14.48 10.60
N PHE A 457 -16.28 13.60 11.13
CA PHE A 457 -15.97 13.52 12.56
C PHE A 457 -15.26 14.78 13.06
N MET A 458 -14.29 15.27 12.30
CA MET A 458 -13.54 16.51 12.59
C MET A 458 -14.31 17.79 12.23
N ARG A 459 -15.47 17.68 11.58
CA ARG A 459 -16.26 18.82 11.07
C ARG A 459 -15.50 19.71 10.10
N ILE A 460 -14.73 19.10 9.22
CA ILE A 460 -13.99 19.73 8.14
C ILE A 460 -14.52 19.23 6.78
N ARG A 461 -14.08 19.86 5.71
CA ARG A 461 -14.40 19.43 4.35
C ARG A 461 -13.75 18.08 4.05
N ALA A 462 -14.47 17.20 3.34
CA ALA A 462 -13.88 15.99 2.80
C ALA A 462 -12.87 16.32 1.68
N PRO A 463 -11.87 15.43 1.42
CA PRO A 463 -10.99 15.57 0.27
C PRO A 463 -11.76 15.81 -1.04
N ASN A 464 -11.17 16.60 -1.94
CA ASN A 464 -11.85 17.17 -3.11
C ASN A 464 -12.39 16.14 -4.14
N ALA A 465 -11.90 14.92 -4.10
CA ALA A 465 -12.33 13.84 -5.01
C ALA A 465 -13.15 12.74 -4.32
N CYS A 466 -13.53 12.93 -3.05
CA CYS A 466 -14.42 12.00 -2.36
C CYS A 466 -15.79 11.97 -3.00
N THR A 467 -16.27 10.77 -3.29
CA THR A 467 -17.64 10.52 -3.78
C THR A 467 -18.47 9.71 -2.79
N SER A 468 -17.82 9.02 -1.87
CA SER A 468 -18.48 8.21 -0.85
C SER A 468 -19.01 9.06 0.29
N ALA A 469 -20.17 8.67 0.82
CA ALA A 469 -20.74 9.32 2.00
C ALA A 469 -19.95 8.98 3.27
N PRO A 470 -19.89 9.86 4.27
CA PRO A 470 -19.31 9.52 5.56
C PRO A 470 -20.13 8.46 6.29
N ILE A 471 -19.47 7.62 7.07
CA ILE A 471 -20.13 6.76 8.07
C ILE A 471 -20.53 7.66 9.24
N THR A 472 -21.83 7.88 9.44
CA THR A 472 -22.35 8.88 10.39
C THR A 472 -22.63 8.33 11.78
N ASP A 473 -22.73 7.03 11.93
CA ASP A 473 -23.16 6.34 13.16
C ASP A 473 -22.00 5.87 14.06
N LEU A 474 -20.85 6.54 13.99
CA LEU A 474 -19.71 6.24 14.87
C LEU A 474 -19.95 6.64 16.33
N ARG A 475 -20.80 7.63 16.56
CA ARG A 475 -21.10 8.22 17.89
C ARG A 475 -22.18 7.48 18.65
#